data_5dab72fa80659757308d8569136e41d1
#
_entry.id   5dab72fa80659757308d8569136e41d1
#
_cell.length_a   1.000
_cell.length_b   1.000
_cell.length_c   1.000
_cell.angle_alpha   90.00
_cell.angle_beta   90.00
_cell.angle_gamma   90.00
#
_symmetry.space_group_name_H-M   'P 1'
#
loop_
_entity.id
_entity.type
_entity.pdbx_description
1 polymer ?
#
loop_
_entity_poly.entity_id
_entity_poly.type
_entity_poly.pdbx_seq_one_letter_code
_entity_poly.pdbx_strand_id
1 'polypeptide(L)'
;VTEKLPDFTDIHILPMFPYTSDDGFSVVDYLQINPDFGDWSDVENLAQERRLMFDFVCNHLSKSSKWFQKFLTEDENFKNAFISFDENFDSSKTTRPRTSPLFTEIDGKKVWTTFSADQVDTNAHDPKMLARLTEVLLEYVARGASSIRLDAIGFLWKQSGTTSMHLPQTHEVIKLWRTLLDTLAPNVQIITETNVPHADNISYFGKGTDEANMVYQFPLPPLVLHSFISGNSSALTNWAKTIKPVSDSATYFNFLASHDGIGLRPVEDILSNKERDEIAEEVLKNGGKVSYKNNPDGSQSPYELNINYLSALGSAEKLLAAHAILLSFLGVPAIYYHSIFGSRNDQKAVQETGIARRINREKLDKSKLYAELENNPERKQIYEKLSQLLKVRKNERAFNPYGNQEILDFGERVFALKREYGKKNLVSIINISDEIVTLSLSGLDIITQTVFSGTLNPYQYVWISLD
;
A
#
# COMPACT_ATOMS: atom_id res chain seq x y z
N VAL A 1 -1.47 12.52 -16.11
CA VAL A 1 -2.24 11.54 -15.30
C VAL A 1 -3.68 12.01 -15.15
N THR A 2 -3.93 13.21 -14.67
CA THR A 2 -5.30 13.76 -14.43
C THR A 2 -6.18 13.73 -15.67
N GLU A 3 -5.63 14.06 -16.84
CA GLU A 3 -6.32 14.04 -18.13
C GLU A 3 -6.80 12.62 -18.53
N LYS A 4 -5.97 11.60 -18.31
CA LYS A 4 -6.30 10.21 -18.70
C LYS A 4 -7.06 9.45 -17.60
N LEU A 5 -7.13 9.96 -16.40
CA LEU A 5 -7.73 9.28 -15.24
C LEU A 5 -8.77 10.18 -14.55
N PRO A 6 -9.84 10.60 -15.25
CA PRO A 6 -10.82 11.56 -14.74
C PRO A 6 -11.68 11.01 -13.58
N ASP A 7 -11.79 9.70 -13.46
CA ASP A 7 -12.65 9.05 -12.46
C ASP A 7 -11.96 8.80 -11.11
N PHE A 8 -10.65 9.03 -11.00
CA PHE A 8 -9.95 9.06 -9.72
C PHE A 8 -10.22 10.37 -8.99
N THR A 9 -10.55 10.29 -7.71
CA THR A 9 -10.79 11.45 -6.84
C THR A 9 -9.55 11.91 -6.13
N ASP A 10 -8.65 10.97 -5.85
CA ASP A 10 -7.45 11.17 -5.03
C ASP A 10 -6.21 10.70 -5.78
N ILE A 11 -5.09 11.37 -5.55
CA ILE A 11 -3.78 10.99 -6.07
C ILE A 11 -2.80 10.85 -4.92
N HIS A 12 -2.19 9.67 -4.79
CA HIS A 12 -1.05 9.46 -3.91
C HIS A 12 0.22 9.84 -4.65
N ILE A 13 0.90 10.88 -4.16
CA ILE A 13 2.23 11.27 -4.62
C ILE A 13 3.23 10.62 -3.67
N LEU A 14 4.06 9.71 -4.21
CA LEU A 14 5.19 9.13 -3.48
C LEU A 14 6.16 10.24 -3.05
N PRO A 15 7.13 9.99 -2.14
CA PRO A 15 7.97 11.06 -1.61
C PRO A 15 8.57 11.92 -2.73
N MET A 16 8.12 13.16 -2.80
CA MET A 16 8.45 14.14 -3.86
C MET A 16 9.61 15.07 -3.47
N PHE A 17 10.25 14.77 -2.36
CA PHE A 17 11.29 15.58 -1.75
C PHE A 17 12.68 15.21 -2.27
N PRO A 18 13.73 16.04 -2.06
CA PRO A 18 15.10 15.65 -2.32
C PRO A 18 15.47 14.40 -1.51
N TYR A 19 16.09 13.43 -2.15
CA TYR A 19 16.44 12.14 -1.55
C TYR A 19 17.79 11.62 -2.03
N THR A 20 18.36 10.66 -1.31
CA THR A 20 19.64 10.04 -1.66
C THR A 20 19.50 8.61 -2.12
N SER A 21 18.47 7.90 -1.69
CA SER A 21 18.25 6.49 -2.03
C SER A 21 16.78 6.09 -1.92
N ASP A 22 16.47 4.82 -2.28
CA ASP A 22 15.16 4.17 -2.16
C ASP A 22 14.02 4.94 -2.86
N ASP A 23 14.34 5.58 -4.00
CA ASP A 23 13.35 6.28 -4.87
C ASP A 23 12.45 7.29 -4.13
N GLY A 24 13.02 8.01 -3.16
CA GLY A 24 12.32 9.04 -2.39
C GLY A 24 12.24 8.76 -0.89
N PHE A 25 12.35 7.50 -0.45
CA PHE A 25 12.19 7.13 0.97
C PHE A 25 13.44 7.33 1.85
N SER A 26 14.51 7.95 1.33
CA SER A 26 15.64 8.49 2.09
C SER A 26 15.66 10.01 1.95
N VAL A 27 14.73 10.69 2.65
CA VAL A 27 14.45 12.12 2.52
C VAL A 27 15.59 12.95 3.04
N VAL A 28 16.03 13.95 2.26
CA VAL A 28 17.05 14.93 2.65
C VAL A 28 16.44 16.17 3.29
N ASP A 29 15.32 16.63 2.74
CA ASP A 29 14.62 17.82 3.23
C ASP A 29 13.11 17.66 2.99
N TYR A 30 12.30 17.70 4.05
CA TYR A 30 10.85 17.55 3.98
C TYR A 30 10.12 18.76 3.39
N LEU A 31 10.76 19.92 3.36
CA LEU A 31 10.12 21.19 3.03
C LEU A 31 10.46 21.71 1.63
N GLN A 32 11.23 20.95 0.88
CA GLN A 32 11.59 21.26 -0.50
C GLN A 32 11.04 20.17 -1.45
N ILE A 33 10.51 20.57 -2.58
CA ILE A 33 10.24 19.63 -3.68
C ILE A 33 11.56 19.34 -4.39
N ASN A 34 11.77 18.11 -4.82
CA ASN A 34 12.92 17.76 -5.64
C ASN A 34 12.85 18.55 -6.95
N PRO A 35 13.89 19.33 -7.30
CA PRO A 35 13.88 20.17 -8.51
C PRO A 35 13.60 19.40 -9.83
N ASP A 36 13.88 18.10 -9.87
CA ASP A 36 13.55 17.25 -11.03
C ASP A 36 12.04 16.99 -11.18
N PHE A 37 11.24 17.25 -10.14
CA PHE A 37 9.80 17.00 -10.12
C PHE A 37 8.95 18.27 -10.17
N GLY A 38 9.55 19.44 -10.02
CA GLY A 38 8.88 20.75 -10.01
C GLY A 38 9.06 21.49 -8.69
N ASP A 39 8.05 22.23 -8.28
CA ASP A 39 8.04 23.01 -7.04
C ASP A 39 6.69 22.93 -6.31
N TRP A 40 6.58 23.63 -5.16
CA TRP A 40 5.35 23.64 -4.39
C TRP A 40 4.15 24.21 -5.15
N SER A 41 4.38 25.14 -6.09
CA SER A 41 3.28 25.71 -6.89
C SER A 41 2.63 24.66 -7.80
N ASP A 42 3.41 23.69 -8.32
CA ASP A 42 2.89 22.58 -9.11
C ASP A 42 2.02 21.66 -8.24
N VAL A 43 2.47 21.37 -7.02
CA VAL A 43 1.73 20.52 -6.07
C VAL A 43 0.45 21.22 -5.62
N GLU A 44 0.51 22.49 -5.27
CA GLU A 44 -0.64 23.31 -4.85
C GLU A 44 -1.67 23.45 -5.98
N ASN A 45 -1.23 23.61 -7.23
CA ASN A 45 -2.11 23.61 -8.40
C ASN A 45 -2.81 22.24 -8.57
N LEU A 46 -2.09 21.15 -8.42
CA LEU A 46 -2.68 19.81 -8.49
C LEU A 46 -3.70 19.59 -7.33
N ALA A 47 -3.44 20.14 -6.16
CA ALA A 47 -4.34 20.07 -5.00
C ALA A 47 -5.68 20.79 -5.24
N GLN A 48 -5.74 21.77 -6.13
CA GLN A 48 -6.99 22.43 -6.54
C GLN A 48 -7.86 21.54 -7.43
N GLU A 49 -7.25 20.61 -8.16
CA GLU A 49 -7.97 19.71 -9.09
C GLU A 49 -8.34 18.37 -8.44
N ARG A 50 -7.51 17.87 -7.51
CA ARG A 50 -7.60 16.53 -6.90
C ARG A 50 -7.24 16.57 -5.43
N ARG A 51 -7.80 15.66 -4.68
CA ARG A 51 -7.34 15.39 -3.31
C ARG A 51 -5.97 14.71 -3.40
N LEU A 52 -5.02 15.14 -2.58
CA LEU A 52 -3.66 14.63 -2.60
C LEU A 52 -3.33 13.88 -1.31
N MET A 53 -2.72 12.72 -1.46
CA MET A 53 -2.07 12.00 -0.37
C MET A 53 -0.57 12.21 -0.46
N PHE A 54 0.04 12.70 0.64
CA PHE A 54 1.48 12.85 0.77
C PHE A 54 2.06 11.75 1.63
N ASP A 55 3.26 11.30 1.28
CA ASP A 55 4.05 10.41 2.12
C ASP A 55 4.77 11.17 3.21
N PHE A 56 4.62 10.74 4.46
CA PHE A 56 5.35 11.24 5.59
C PHE A 56 6.29 10.17 6.14
N VAL A 57 7.53 10.21 5.69
CA VAL A 57 8.62 9.30 6.10
C VAL A 57 9.17 9.78 7.44
N CYS A 58 8.41 9.64 8.52
CA CYS A 58 8.76 10.22 9.82
C CYS A 58 9.72 9.35 10.65
N ASN A 59 9.79 8.04 10.35
CA ASN A 59 10.65 7.12 11.10
C ASN A 59 12.15 7.36 10.86
N HIS A 60 12.54 7.82 9.67
CA HIS A 60 13.95 7.97 9.29
C HIS A 60 14.15 9.10 8.27
N LEU A 61 15.41 9.57 8.19
CA LEU A 61 15.88 10.58 7.23
C LEU A 61 17.17 10.09 6.57
N SER A 62 17.51 10.67 5.42
CA SER A 62 18.82 10.49 4.82
C SER A 62 19.93 10.98 5.76
N LYS A 63 21.03 10.23 5.81
CA LYS A 63 22.26 10.69 6.46
C LYS A 63 22.79 12.02 5.88
N SER A 64 22.36 12.40 4.67
CA SER A 64 22.72 13.67 4.03
C SER A 64 21.79 14.83 4.42
N SER A 65 20.77 14.59 5.24
CA SER A 65 19.84 15.63 5.69
C SER A 65 20.55 16.66 6.56
N LYS A 66 20.13 17.94 6.44
CA LYS A 66 20.66 19.01 7.30
C LYS A 66 20.44 18.73 8.79
N TRP A 67 19.37 18.03 9.15
CA TRP A 67 19.09 17.68 10.54
C TRP A 67 20.12 16.67 11.06
N PHE A 68 20.45 15.66 10.27
CA PHE A 68 21.46 14.68 10.66
C PHE A 68 22.87 15.29 10.69
N GLN A 69 23.22 16.18 9.77
CA GLN A 69 24.49 16.90 9.80
C GLN A 69 24.64 17.77 11.07
N LYS A 70 23.57 18.43 11.53
CA LYS A 70 23.55 19.14 12.80
C LYS A 70 23.66 18.23 14.02
N PHE A 71 23.06 17.04 13.96
CA PHE A 71 23.24 16.02 14.99
C PHE A 71 24.71 15.55 15.07
N LEU A 72 25.39 15.32 13.95
CA LEU A 72 26.80 14.96 13.92
C LEU A 72 27.69 16.02 14.57
N THR A 73 27.39 17.29 14.35
CA THR A 73 28.13 18.44 14.93
C THR A 73 27.65 18.83 16.32
N GLU A 74 26.78 18.05 16.96
CA GLU A 74 26.26 18.28 18.31
C GLU A 74 25.54 19.63 18.52
N ASP A 75 24.88 20.13 17.47
CA ASP A 75 24.02 21.32 17.60
C ASP A 75 22.99 21.08 18.73
N GLU A 76 22.90 22.06 19.65
CA GLU A 76 22.06 22.01 20.86
C GLU A 76 20.57 21.68 20.57
N ASN A 77 20.10 21.95 19.36
CA ASN A 77 18.74 21.69 18.96
C ASN A 77 18.58 20.31 18.29
N PHE A 78 19.67 19.64 17.93
CA PHE A 78 19.64 18.38 17.19
C PHE A 78 20.45 17.26 17.85
N LYS A 79 21.18 17.50 18.93
CA LYS A 79 22.05 16.50 19.57
C LYS A 79 21.35 15.22 20.03
N ASN A 80 20.03 15.25 20.22
CA ASN A 80 19.21 14.10 20.57
C ASN A 80 18.22 13.69 19.45
N ALA A 81 18.30 14.29 18.27
CA ALA A 81 17.30 14.12 17.22
C ALA A 81 17.32 12.75 16.57
N PHE A 82 18.44 12.02 16.66
CA PHE A 82 18.61 10.67 16.12
C PHE A 82 19.09 9.71 17.21
N ILE A 83 18.91 8.41 16.99
CA ILE A 83 19.20 7.39 17.99
C ILE A 83 20.65 6.95 17.85
N SER A 84 21.48 7.28 18.84
CA SER A 84 22.85 6.77 18.95
C SER A 84 22.89 5.39 19.58
N PHE A 85 23.94 4.62 19.28
CA PHE A 85 24.23 3.38 19.96
C PHE A 85 24.46 3.61 21.45
N ASP A 86 23.81 2.79 22.25
CA ASP A 86 24.03 2.69 23.70
C ASP A 86 24.33 1.21 24.03
N GLU A 87 25.44 0.94 24.69
CA GLU A 87 25.83 -0.39 25.11
C GLU A 87 24.85 -1.04 26.09
N ASN A 88 24.08 -0.21 26.83
CA ASN A 88 23.06 -0.68 27.78
C ASN A 88 21.71 -0.96 27.10
N PHE A 89 21.58 -0.64 25.80
CA PHE A 89 20.34 -0.90 25.08
C PHE A 89 20.26 -2.37 24.65
N ASP A 90 19.31 -3.11 25.23
CA ASP A 90 19.01 -4.48 24.84
C ASP A 90 18.20 -4.50 23.53
N SER A 91 18.89 -4.78 22.42
CA SER A 91 18.29 -4.91 21.08
C SER A 91 17.97 -6.36 20.70
N SER A 92 18.11 -7.33 21.61
CA SER A 92 17.97 -8.76 21.29
C SER A 92 16.61 -9.15 20.74
N LYS A 93 15.54 -8.41 21.11
CA LYS A 93 14.16 -8.62 20.64
C LYS A 93 13.75 -7.69 19.51
N THR A 94 14.60 -6.75 19.09
CA THR A 94 14.26 -5.72 18.09
C THR A 94 13.89 -6.37 16.77
N THR A 95 12.74 -6.00 16.24
CA THR A 95 12.27 -6.43 14.92
C THR A 95 13.13 -5.82 13.83
N ARG A 96 13.65 -6.66 12.93
CA ARG A 96 14.52 -6.26 11.83
C ARG A 96 13.87 -6.60 10.49
N PRO A 97 13.38 -5.61 9.73
CA PRO A 97 12.76 -5.85 8.44
C PRO A 97 13.78 -6.12 7.32
N ARG A 98 15.07 -5.87 7.58
CA ARG A 98 16.18 -6.03 6.64
C ARG A 98 17.32 -6.84 7.26
N THR A 99 18.17 -7.40 6.41
CA THR A 99 19.39 -8.13 6.83
C THR A 99 20.57 -7.21 7.11
N SER A 100 20.47 -5.91 6.77
CA SER A 100 21.49 -4.90 7.09
C SER A 100 21.71 -4.75 8.60
N PRO A 101 22.88 -4.31 9.07
CA PRO A 101 23.13 -4.05 10.47
C PRO A 101 22.13 -3.06 11.06
N LEU A 102 21.70 -3.28 12.31
CA LEU A 102 20.79 -2.38 13.02
C LEU A 102 21.44 -1.03 13.32
N PHE A 103 22.73 -1.02 13.53
CA PHE A 103 23.52 0.18 13.77
C PHE A 103 24.57 0.34 12.68
N THR A 104 24.68 1.55 12.18
CA THR A 104 25.68 1.94 11.16
C THR A 104 26.60 2.99 11.75
N GLU A 105 27.90 2.89 11.48
CA GLU A 105 28.87 3.92 11.80
C GLU A 105 28.92 4.98 10.69
N ILE A 106 28.65 6.24 11.05
CA ILE A 106 28.64 7.38 10.13
C ILE A 106 29.41 8.50 10.80
N ASP A 107 30.52 8.93 10.20
CA ASP A 107 31.39 10.01 10.66
C ASP A 107 31.75 9.91 12.16
N GLY A 108 32.11 8.70 12.60
CA GLY A 108 32.53 8.41 13.97
C GLY A 108 31.40 8.27 14.98
N LYS A 109 30.14 8.40 14.57
CA LYS A 109 28.98 8.09 15.41
C LYS A 109 28.30 6.82 14.95
N LYS A 110 28.00 5.92 15.88
CA LYS A 110 27.23 4.69 15.63
C LYS A 110 25.77 4.97 15.89
N VAL A 111 24.94 4.90 14.83
CA VAL A 111 23.54 5.32 14.85
C VAL A 111 22.60 4.21 14.39
N TRP A 112 21.34 4.26 14.83
CA TRP A 112 20.31 3.30 14.48
C TRP A 112 19.84 3.47 13.03
N THR A 113 19.77 2.36 12.30
CA THR A 113 19.38 2.31 10.88
C THR A 113 18.50 1.08 10.65
N THR A 114 17.19 1.24 10.82
CA THR A 114 16.22 0.13 10.69
C THR A 114 16.23 -0.49 9.28
N PHE A 115 16.33 0.34 8.24
CA PHE A 115 16.15 -0.11 6.84
C PHE A 115 17.45 -0.19 6.05
N SER A 116 18.25 0.87 6.05
CA SER A 116 19.52 0.90 5.32
C SER A 116 20.50 1.88 5.95
N ALA A 117 21.79 1.75 5.61
CA ALA A 117 22.84 2.64 6.10
C ALA A 117 22.66 4.13 5.73
N ASP A 118 21.78 4.44 4.79
CA ASP A 118 21.44 5.80 4.39
C ASP A 118 20.20 6.36 5.12
N GLN A 119 19.40 5.49 5.73
CA GLN A 119 18.13 5.83 6.39
C GLN A 119 18.33 5.80 7.90
N VAL A 120 18.65 6.96 8.51
CA VAL A 120 18.95 7.09 9.94
C VAL A 120 17.66 7.35 10.72
N ASP A 121 17.40 6.51 11.73
CA ASP A 121 16.15 6.56 12.48
C ASP A 121 16.07 7.80 13.39
N THR A 122 14.94 8.50 13.30
CA THR A 122 14.63 9.66 14.15
C THR A 122 14.35 9.23 15.58
N ASN A 123 14.67 10.10 16.53
CA ASN A 123 14.42 9.86 17.94
C ASN A 123 13.12 10.53 18.40
N ALA A 124 12.02 9.80 18.37
CA ALA A 124 10.72 10.29 18.83
C ALA A 124 10.65 10.53 20.36
N HIS A 125 11.64 10.05 21.14
CA HIS A 125 11.76 10.40 22.57
C HIS A 125 12.22 11.85 22.78
N ASP A 126 12.90 12.47 21.81
CA ASP A 126 13.28 13.87 21.92
C ASP A 126 12.05 14.75 21.61
N PRO A 127 11.54 15.54 22.58
CA PRO A 127 10.39 16.42 22.35
C PRO A 127 10.64 17.45 21.24
N LYS A 128 11.89 17.88 21.04
CA LYS A 128 12.23 18.81 19.95
C LYS A 128 12.10 18.13 18.59
N MET A 129 12.51 16.86 18.50
CA MET A 129 12.35 16.08 17.26
C MET A 129 10.89 15.80 16.95
N LEU A 130 10.12 15.37 17.95
CA LEU A 130 8.68 15.14 17.79
C LEU A 130 7.93 16.41 17.37
N ALA A 131 8.29 17.56 17.97
CA ALA A 131 7.72 18.85 17.56
C ALA A 131 8.02 19.16 16.09
N ARG A 132 9.27 18.98 15.62
CA ARG A 132 9.64 19.18 14.20
C ARG A 132 8.89 18.26 13.25
N LEU A 133 8.76 16.98 13.61
CA LEU A 133 7.97 16.04 12.80
C LEU A 133 6.50 16.49 12.74
N THR A 134 5.97 17.01 13.84
CA THR A 134 4.61 17.57 13.87
C THR A 134 4.49 18.83 13.02
N GLU A 135 5.48 19.73 13.03
CA GLU A 135 5.54 20.91 12.16
C GLU A 135 5.55 20.51 10.68
N VAL A 136 6.32 19.48 10.30
CA VAL A 136 6.33 18.94 8.92
C VAL A 136 4.94 18.43 8.53
N LEU A 137 4.29 17.65 9.39
CA LEU A 137 2.94 17.14 9.15
C LEU A 137 1.94 18.28 8.90
N LEU A 138 2.00 19.34 9.73
CA LEU A 138 1.12 20.51 9.58
C LEU A 138 1.46 21.34 8.33
N GLU A 139 2.74 21.44 7.95
CA GLU A 139 3.14 22.08 6.68
C GLU A 139 2.58 21.32 5.47
N TYR A 140 2.59 20.00 5.47
CA TYR A 140 1.98 19.21 4.40
C TYR A 140 0.48 19.50 4.27
N VAL A 141 -0.21 19.64 5.39
CA VAL A 141 -1.63 20.05 5.42
C VAL A 141 -1.79 21.44 4.82
N ALA A 142 -0.97 22.40 5.22
CA ALA A 142 -1.00 23.77 4.70
C ALA A 142 -0.72 23.84 3.20
N ARG A 143 0.07 22.90 2.66
CA ARG A 143 0.40 22.75 1.23
C ARG A 143 -0.63 21.95 0.43
N GLY A 144 -1.76 21.56 1.03
CA GLY A 144 -2.88 20.96 0.33
C GLY A 144 -2.98 19.43 0.43
N ALA A 145 -2.26 18.79 1.35
CA ALA A 145 -2.49 17.38 1.64
C ALA A 145 -3.91 17.15 2.15
N SER A 146 -4.66 16.27 1.50
CA SER A 146 -5.97 15.78 1.96
C SER A 146 -5.85 14.48 2.74
N SER A 147 -4.74 13.79 2.59
CA SER A 147 -4.37 12.59 3.34
C SER A 147 -2.87 12.53 3.56
N ILE A 148 -2.45 11.98 4.69
CA ILE A 148 -1.04 11.77 5.02
C ILE A 148 -0.83 10.29 5.30
N ARG A 149 0.03 9.67 4.50
CA ARG A 149 0.49 8.30 4.69
C ARG A 149 1.69 8.30 5.64
N LEU A 150 1.52 7.68 6.78
CA LEU A 150 2.60 7.49 7.76
C LEU A 150 3.40 6.26 7.37
N ASP A 151 4.51 6.47 6.67
CA ASP A 151 5.41 5.41 6.19
C ASP A 151 6.09 4.70 7.35
N ALA A 152 6.05 3.37 7.35
CA ALA A 152 6.72 2.49 8.32
C ALA A 152 6.49 2.91 9.79
N ILE A 153 5.33 3.49 10.10
CA ILE A 153 5.04 4.13 11.39
C ILE A 153 5.23 3.19 12.58
N GLY A 154 5.05 1.89 12.38
CA GLY A 154 5.23 0.89 13.44
C GLY A 154 6.59 0.93 14.13
N PHE A 155 7.60 1.44 13.45
CA PHE A 155 8.98 1.53 13.96
C PHE A 155 9.31 2.85 14.67
N LEU A 156 8.39 3.81 14.76
CA LEU A 156 8.70 5.17 15.23
C LEU A 156 9.30 5.20 16.65
N TRP A 157 8.77 4.40 17.57
CA TRP A 157 9.24 4.38 18.96
C TRP A 157 10.14 3.17 19.23
N LYS A 158 11.34 3.39 19.79
CA LYS A 158 12.31 2.35 20.15
C LYS A 158 12.45 2.27 21.65
N GLN A 159 12.42 1.06 22.21
CA GLN A 159 12.58 0.82 23.64
C GLN A 159 13.40 -0.43 23.92
N SER A 160 14.37 -0.31 24.81
CA SER A 160 15.25 -1.42 25.24
C SER A 160 14.44 -2.62 25.73
N GLY A 161 14.88 -3.82 25.35
CA GLY A 161 14.25 -5.09 25.75
C GLY A 161 12.89 -5.40 25.09
N THR A 162 12.47 -4.60 24.10
CA THR A 162 11.22 -4.78 23.37
C THR A 162 11.48 -5.06 21.88
N THR A 163 10.40 -5.30 21.12
CA THR A 163 10.46 -5.43 19.67
C THR A 163 10.81 -4.13 18.95
N SER A 164 10.76 -2.97 19.63
CA SER A 164 10.86 -1.63 19.06
C SER A 164 9.94 -1.44 17.83
N MET A 165 8.78 -2.07 17.90
CA MET A 165 7.76 -2.05 16.86
C MET A 165 6.37 -2.16 17.50
N HIS A 166 5.39 -1.40 17.02
CA HIS A 166 4.00 -1.35 17.53
C HIS A 166 3.89 -1.03 19.03
N LEU A 167 4.83 -0.24 19.54
CA LEU A 167 4.81 0.12 20.95
C LEU A 167 3.66 1.10 21.27
N PRO A 168 3.10 1.07 22.50
CA PRO A 168 2.01 1.98 22.89
C PRO A 168 2.31 3.45 22.62
N GLN A 169 3.57 3.86 22.75
CA GLN A 169 3.98 5.25 22.51
C GLN A 169 3.86 5.65 21.04
N THR A 170 4.05 4.70 20.10
CA THR A 170 3.77 4.95 18.66
C THR A 170 2.29 5.29 18.46
N HIS A 171 1.40 4.53 19.08
CA HIS A 171 -0.04 4.79 19.06
C HIS A 171 -0.39 6.16 19.66
N GLU A 172 0.25 6.55 20.79
CA GLU A 172 0.03 7.86 21.41
C GLU A 172 0.49 9.03 20.51
N VAL A 173 1.57 8.85 19.74
CA VAL A 173 1.98 9.86 18.74
C VAL A 173 0.94 9.99 17.63
N ILE A 174 0.39 8.88 17.13
CA ILE A 174 -0.66 8.90 16.11
C ILE A 174 -1.92 9.58 16.64
N LYS A 175 -2.32 9.30 17.89
CA LYS A 175 -3.46 9.96 18.56
C LYS A 175 -3.23 11.46 18.71
N LEU A 176 -2.00 11.87 19.06
CA LEU A 176 -1.65 13.27 19.11
C LEU A 176 -1.86 13.94 17.75
N TRP A 177 -1.31 13.38 16.68
CA TRP A 177 -1.47 13.91 15.33
C TRP A 177 -2.92 13.89 14.87
N ARG A 178 -3.66 12.81 15.17
CA ARG A 178 -5.10 12.74 14.89
C ARG A 178 -5.87 13.86 15.59
N THR A 179 -5.62 14.09 16.88
CA THR A 179 -6.26 15.15 17.68
C THR A 179 -5.97 16.54 17.13
N LEU A 180 -4.71 16.77 16.72
CA LEU A 180 -4.32 18.04 16.09
C LEU A 180 -5.06 18.25 14.76
N LEU A 181 -5.11 17.23 13.90
CA LEU A 181 -5.81 17.31 12.62
C LEU A 181 -7.31 17.47 12.78
N ASP A 182 -7.94 16.75 13.70
CA ASP A 182 -9.38 16.89 13.96
C ASP A 182 -9.74 18.33 14.40
N THR A 183 -8.81 19.03 15.04
CA THR A 183 -9.00 20.41 15.49
C THR A 183 -8.66 21.45 14.41
N LEU A 184 -7.57 21.26 13.68
CA LEU A 184 -7.02 22.26 12.77
C LEU A 184 -7.41 22.04 11.31
N ALA A 185 -7.61 20.79 10.91
CA ALA A 185 -7.89 20.38 9.54
C ALA A 185 -8.73 19.08 9.51
N PRO A 186 -9.99 19.10 9.96
CA PRO A 186 -10.81 17.89 10.20
C PRO A 186 -11.10 17.05 8.95
N ASN A 187 -10.84 17.58 7.76
CA ASN A 187 -11.02 16.87 6.50
C ASN A 187 -9.75 16.12 6.03
N VAL A 188 -8.62 16.26 6.74
CA VAL A 188 -7.37 15.56 6.42
C VAL A 188 -7.34 14.21 7.12
N GLN A 189 -7.00 13.18 6.37
CA GLN A 189 -7.00 11.80 6.84
C GLN A 189 -5.59 11.30 7.13
N ILE A 190 -5.44 10.51 8.18
CA ILE A 190 -4.21 9.75 8.49
C ILE A 190 -4.37 8.33 7.96
N ILE A 191 -3.35 7.85 7.24
CA ILE A 191 -3.26 6.50 6.73
C ILE A 191 -1.99 5.87 7.28
N THR A 192 -2.10 4.73 7.98
CA THR A 192 -0.94 4.00 8.49
C THR A 192 -0.49 2.92 7.53
N GLU A 193 0.83 2.84 7.31
CA GLU A 193 1.48 1.81 6.53
C GLU A 193 2.32 0.92 7.44
N THR A 194 1.88 -0.33 7.61
CA THR A 194 2.55 -1.35 8.43
C THR A 194 2.38 -2.73 7.80
N ASN A 195 3.47 -3.23 7.20
CA ASN A 195 3.49 -4.55 6.53
C ASN A 195 3.75 -5.67 7.56
N VAL A 196 2.73 -6.03 8.31
CA VAL A 196 2.78 -6.95 9.47
C VAL A 196 1.54 -7.85 9.49
N PRO A 197 1.47 -8.87 10.36
CA PRO A 197 0.28 -9.68 10.54
C PRO A 197 -0.98 -8.82 10.74
N HIS A 198 -2.11 -9.31 10.26
CA HIS A 198 -3.36 -8.54 10.18
C HIS A 198 -3.80 -7.94 11.53
N ALA A 199 -3.67 -8.72 12.62
CA ALA A 199 -4.07 -8.27 13.96
C ALA A 199 -3.27 -7.04 14.43
N ASP A 200 -1.95 -7.03 14.20
CA ASP A 200 -1.08 -5.90 14.54
C ASP A 200 -1.40 -4.68 13.65
N ASN A 201 -1.65 -4.92 12.37
CA ASN A 201 -1.95 -3.86 11.41
C ASN A 201 -3.26 -3.14 11.75
N ILE A 202 -4.34 -3.84 12.05
CA ILE A 202 -5.65 -3.23 12.39
C ILE A 202 -5.67 -2.56 13.76
N SER A 203 -4.66 -2.80 14.62
CA SER A 203 -4.54 -2.10 15.91
C SER A 203 -4.44 -0.58 15.75
N TYR A 204 -3.94 -0.11 14.61
CA TYR A 204 -3.83 1.32 14.28
C TYR A 204 -5.16 2.02 13.98
N PHE A 205 -6.26 1.32 13.99
CA PHE A 205 -7.58 1.95 14.08
C PHE A 205 -7.88 2.51 15.48
N GLY A 206 -7.13 2.07 16.51
CA GLY A 206 -7.41 2.42 17.90
C GLY A 206 -8.83 2.03 18.27
N LYS A 207 -9.64 3.01 18.66
CA LYS A 207 -11.08 2.84 18.93
C LYS A 207 -11.95 3.05 17.68
N GLY A 208 -11.33 3.21 16.49
CA GLY A 208 -12.00 3.53 15.24
C GLY A 208 -12.25 5.03 15.01
N THR A 209 -11.86 5.88 15.96
CA THR A 209 -12.09 7.34 15.89
C THR A 209 -10.92 8.19 16.36
N ASP A 210 -9.90 7.60 16.98
CA ASP A 210 -8.82 8.29 17.70
C ASP A 210 -7.41 8.09 17.13
N GLU A 211 -7.25 7.20 16.13
CA GLU A 211 -5.98 6.96 15.44
C GLU A 211 -6.15 7.11 13.93
N ALA A 212 -5.72 6.12 13.13
CA ALA A 212 -5.77 6.19 11.68
C ALA A 212 -7.21 6.21 11.13
N ASN A 213 -7.45 7.03 10.12
CA ASN A 213 -8.68 6.99 9.32
C ASN A 213 -8.68 5.81 8.35
N MET A 214 -7.51 5.44 7.86
CA MET A 214 -7.36 4.28 6.99
C MET A 214 -6.11 3.45 7.38
N VAL A 215 -6.25 2.14 7.24
CA VAL A 215 -5.19 1.17 7.46
C VAL A 215 -5.05 0.32 6.21
N TYR A 216 -3.81 0.11 5.74
CA TYR A 216 -3.50 -0.69 4.55
C TYR A 216 -3.96 -2.14 4.71
N GLN A 217 -4.59 -2.71 3.68
CA GLN A 217 -4.99 -4.12 3.63
C GLN A 217 -3.89 -4.97 2.98
N PHE A 218 -2.79 -5.16 3.68
CA PHE A 218 -1.65 -5.94 3.20
C PHE A 218 -1.93 -7.43 2.90
N PRO A 219 -2.90 -8.12 3.54
CA PRO A 219 -3.25 -9.48 3.14
C PRO A 219 -3.89 -9.59 1.74
N LEU A 220 -4.55 -8.52 1.25
CA LEU A 220 -5.33 -8.57 0.01
C LEU A 220 -4.48 -8.89 -1.23
N PRO A 221 -3.33 -8.23 -1.49
CA PRO A 221 -2.51 -8.51 -2.67
C PRO A 221 -2.06 -9.97 -2.79
N PRO A 222 -1.43 -10.59 -1.77
CA PRO A 222 -0.98 -11.98 -1.87
C PRO A 222 -2.14 -12.99 -1.88
N LEU A 223 -3.27 -12.72 -1.19
CA LEU A 223 -4.43 -13.60 -1.21
C LEU A 223 -5.14 -13.62 -2.56
N VAL A 224 -5.28 -12.46 -3.20
CA VAL A 224 -5.83 -12.38 -4.55
C VAL A 224 -4.89 -13.08 -5.53
N LEU A 225 -3.59 -12.83 -5.46
CA LEU A 225 -2.61 -13.51 -6.32
C LEU A 225 -2.66 -15.03 -6.13
N HIS A 226 -2.65 -15.52 -4.89
CA HIS A 226 -2.79 -16.95 -4.56
C HIS A 226 -4.06 -17.54 -5.18
N SER A 227 -5.19 -16.85 -5.06
CA SER A 227 -6.46 -17.34 -5.61
C SER A 227 -6.39 -17.59 -7.13
N PHE A 228 -5.78 -16.68 -7.89
CA PHE A 228 -5.63 -16.81 -9.34
C PHE A 228 -4.54 -17.83 -9.76
N ILE A 229 -3.54 -18.07 -8.92
CA ILE A 229 -2.51 -19.10 -9.17
C ILE A 229 -3.08 -20.49 -8.90
N SER A 230 -3.75 -20.65 -7.77
CA SER A 230 -4.28 -21.96 -7.35
C SER A 230 -5.65 -22.32 -7.98
N GLY A 231 -6.37 -21.34 -8.54
CA GLY A 231 -7.77 -21.51 -8.97
C GLY A 231 -8.73 -21.71 -7.80
N ASN A 232 -8.33 -21.33 -6.57
CA ASN A 232 -9.09 -21.55 -5.35
C ASN A 232 -9.19 -20.27 -4.50
N SER A 233 -10.43 -19.78 -4.30
CA SER A 233 -10.72 -18.58 -3.53
C SER A 233 -10.87 -18.80 -2.02
N SER A 234 -10.77 -20.03 -1.51
CA SER A 234 -11.14 -20.37 -0.13
C SER A 234 -10.36 -19.57 0.91
N ALA A 235 -9.04 -19.39 0.74
CA ALA A 235 -8.23 -18.61 1.65
C ALA A 235 -8.66 -17.13 1.66
N LEU A 236 -8.84 -16.53 0.49
CA LEU A 236 -9.34 -15.16 0.33
C LEU A 236 -10.74 -15.00 0.93
N THR A 237 -11.66 -15.94 0.62
CA THR A 237 -13.05 -15.96 1.12
C THR A 237 -13.09 -16.04 2.65
N ASN A 238 -12.31 -16.95 3.25
CA ASN A 238 -12.28 -17.12 4.70
C ASN A 238 -11.71 -15.90 5.42
N TRP A 239 -10.62 -15.32 4.91
CA TRP A 239 -10.07 -14.09 5.43
C TRP A 239 -11.06 -12.92 5.27
N ALA A 240 -11.65 -12.76 4.10
CA ALA A 240 -12.60 -11.67 3.82
C ALA A 240 -13.83 -11.70 4.73
N LYS A 241 -14.30 -12.87 5.20
CA LYS A 241 -15.36 -13.02 6.20
C LYS A 241 -15.01 -12.37 7.54
N THR A 242 -13.73 -12.18 7.85
CA THR A 242 -13.28 -11.52 9.09
C THR A 242 -13.30 -10.00 8.99
N ILE A 243 -13.33 -9.44 7.78
CA ILE A 243 -13.29 -8.00 7.54
C ILE A 243 -14.69 -7.40 7.75
N LYS A 244 -14.78 -6.44 8.68
CA LYS A 244 -16.01 -5.77 9.08
C LYS A 244 -15.84 -4.26 8.98
N PRO A 245 -16.92 -3.48 8.80
CA PRO A 245 -16.89 -2.04 8.96
C PRO A 245 -16.27 -1.64 10.30
N VAL A 246 -15.43 -0.60 10.29
CA VAL A 246 -14.71 -0.13 11.49
C VAL A 246 -15.54 0.93 12.22
N SER A 247 -15.82 2.05 11.55
CA SER A 247 -16.63 3.15 12.07
C SER A 247 -17.10 4.06 10.93
N ASP A 248 -17.82 5.12 11.25
CA ASP A 248 -18.24 6.12 10.27
C ASP A 248 -17.09 7.03 9.79
N SER A 249 -15.91 6.95 10.42
CA SER A 249 -14.76 7.80 10.13
C SER A 249 -13.46 7.03 9.86
N ALA A 250 -13.48 5.69 9.96
CA ALA A 250 -12.34 4.83 9.70
C ALA A 250 -12.72 3.64 8.84
N THR A 251 -11.85 3.28 7.89
CA THR A 251 -12.03 2.18 6.97
C THR A 251 -10.69 1.65 6.47
N TYR A 252 -10.70 0.66 5.60
CA TYR A 252 -9.51 0.06 5.03
C TYR A 252 -9.03 0.79 3.78
N PHE A 253 -7.72 0.78 3.57
CA PHE A 253 -7.08 1.22 2.34
C PHE A 253 -6.63 -0.01 1.54
N ASN A 254 -7.37 -0.32 0.49
CA ASN A 254 -7.20 -1.55 -0.29
C ASN A 254 -6.31 -1.30 -1.50
N PHE A 255 -5.43 -2.24 -1.81
CA PHE A 255 -4.57 -2.19 -2.99
C PHE A 255 -4.19 -3.61 -3.44
N LEU A 256 -3.70 -3.77 -4.66
CA LEU A 256 -3.12 -5.01 -5.17
C LEU A 256 -1.64 -4.87 -5.51
N ALA A 257 -1.24 -3.70 -5.94
CA ALA A 257 0.14 -3.37 -6.26
C ALA A 257 0.50 -1.97 -5.74
N SER A 258 1.77 -1.76 -5.46
CA SER A 258 2.37 -0.48 -5.09
C SER A 258 3.78 -0.38 -5.67
N HIS A 259 4.53 0.64 -5.28
CA HIS A 259 5.96 0.78 -5.58
C HIS A 259 6.84 -0.26 -4.86
N ASP A 260 6.30 -0.94 -3.84
CA ASP A 260 6.97 -2.04 -3.13
C ASP A 260 6.72 -3.40 -3.77
N GLY A 261 7.42 -4.42 -3.28
CA GLY A 261 7.09 -5.81 -3.57
C GLY A 261 5.83 -6.26 -2.82
N ILE A 262 5.29 -7.41 -3.21
CA ILE A 262 4.16 -8.03 -2.52
C ILE A 262 4.70 -8.74 -1.27
N GLY A 263 4.32 -8.25 -0.09
CA GLY A 263 4.72 -8.84 1.19
C GLY A 263 3.95 -10.13 1.49
N LEU A 264 4.66 -11.15 1.98
CA LEU A 264 4.05 -12.42 2.40
C LEU A 264 3.86 -12.54 3.91
N ARG A 265 4.49 -11.67 4.69
CA ARG A 265 4.32 -11.64 6.15
C ARG A 265 2.86 -11.46 6.59
N PRO A 266 2.05 -10.60 5.95
CA PRO A 266 0.65 -10.41 6.35
C PRO A 266 -0.24 -11.66 6.20
N VAL A 267 0.21 -12.67 5.48
CA VAL A 267 -0.54 -13.91 5.23
C VAL A 267 0.09 -15.15 5.86
N GLU A 268 1.08 -14.98 6.75
CA GLU A 268 1.76 -16.11 7.43
C GLU A 268 0.80 -16.94 8.27
N ASP A 269 -0.22 -16.31 8.86
CA ASP A 269 -1.25 -16.98 9.65
C ASP A 269 -2.48 -17.44 8.82
N ILE A 270 -2.49 -17.13 7.52
CA ILE A 270 -3.62 -17.41 6.61
C ILE A 270 -3.27 -18.50 5.60
N LEU A 271 -2.09 -18.39 4.99
CA LEU A 271 -1.56 -19.34 4.03
C LEU A 271 -0.50 -20.25 4.67
N SER A 272 -0.55 -21.53 4.37
CA SER A 272 0.49 -22.48 4.75
C SER A 272 1.85 -22.12 4.12
N ASN A 273 2.93 -22.70 4.64
CA ASN A 273 4.27 -22.56 4.03
C ASN A 273 4.24 -23.02 2.56
N LYS A 274 3.60 -24.13 2.28
CA LYS A 274 3.50 -24.69 0.93
C LYS A 274 2.80 -23.71 -0.05
N GLU A 275 1.68 -23.12 0.35
CA GLU A 275 0.98 -22.16 -0.50
C GLU A 275 1.81 -20.90 -0.76
N ARG A 276 2.58 -20.43 0.23
CA ARG A 276 3.49 -19.29 0.04
C ARG A 276 4.67 -19.63 -0.87
N ASP A 277 5.20 -20.85 -0.78
CA ASP A 277 6.25 -21.36 -1.66
C ASP A 277 5.73 -21.48 -3.11
N GLU A 278 4.51 -22.00 -3.32
CA GLU A 278 3.86 -22.08 -4.63
C GLU A 278 3.70 -20.68 -5.28
N ILE A 279 3.32 -19.67 -4.50
CA ILE A 279 3.28 -18.28 -5.01
C ILE A 279 4.68 -17.81 -5.42
N ALA A 280 5.69 -18.08 -4.59
CA ALA A 280 7.07 -17.67 -4.86
C ALA A 280 7.64 -18.37 -6.11
N GLU A 281 7.36 -19.64 -6.31
CA GLU A 281 7.76 -20.41 -7.50
C GLU A 281 7.11 -19.83 -8.77
N GLU A 282 5.81 -19.54 -8.74
CA GLU A 282 5.12 -18.96 -9.90
C GLU A 282 5.64 -17.54 -10.21
N VAL A 283 5.97 -16.74 -9.19
CA VAL A 283 6.60 -15.41 -9.37
C VAL A 283 7.97 -15.55 -10.05
N LEU A 284 8.80 -16.51 -9.62
CA LEU A 284 10.11 -16.76 -10.26
C LEU A 284 9.95 -17.21 -11.71
N LYS A 285 8.99 -18.10 -11.99
CA LYS A 285 8.66 -18.57 -13.34
C LYS A 285 8.22 -17.42 -14.25
N ASN A 286 7.47 -16.45 -13.70
CA ASN A 286 7.03 -15.26 -14.42
C ASN A 286 8.07 -14.13 -14.46
N GLY A 287 9.33 -14.43 -14.14
CA GLY A 287 10.48 -13.53 -14.26
C GLY A 287 10.62 -12.53 -13.10
N GLY A 288 9.90 -12.73 -12.01
CA GLY A 288 10.05 -11.94 -10.79
C GLY A 288 11.30 -12.30 -9.98
N LYS A 289 11.45 -11.64 -8.84
CA LYS A 289 12.49 -11.90 -7.84
C LYS A 289 11.82 -12.15 -6.48
N VAL A 290 12.38 -13.04 -5.69
CA VAL A 290 11.88 -13.35 -4.35
C VAL A 290 12.98 -13.02 -3.32
N SER A 291 12.62 -12.24 -2.33
CA SER A 291 13.45 -12.01 -1.15
C SER A 291 13.06 -13.01 -0.06
N TYR A 292 14.04 -13.62 0.59
CA TYR A 292 13.85 -14.62 1.64
C TYR A 292 14.25 -14.06 3.00
N LYS A 293 13.57 -14.48 4.06
CA LYS A 293 14.00 -14.28 5.44
C LYS A 293 14.54 -15.58 6.04
N ASN A 294 15.50 -15.47 6.96
CA ASN A 294 15.97 -16.59 7.76
C ASN A 294 15.01 -16.85 8.92
N ASN A 295 14.62 -18.09 9.10
CA ASN A 295 13.81 -18.54 10.23
C ASN A 295 14.70 -18.95 11.41
N PRO A 296 14.16 -19.01 12.65
CA PRO A 296 14.94 -19.43 13.83
C PRO A 296 15.52 -20.84 13.75
N ASP A 297 14.92 -21.73 12.96
CA ASP A 297 15.37 -23.12 12.73
C ASP A 297 16.46 -23.23 11.65
N GLY A 298 16.91 -22.10 11.08
CA GLY A 298 17.91 -22.03 10.02
C GLY A 298 17.35 -22.23 8.60
N SER A 299 16.06 -22.52 8.44
CA SER A 299 15.40 -22.55 7.14
C SER A 299 15.18 -21.14 6.60
N GLN A 300 14.81 -21.05 5.32
CA GLN A 300 14.40 -19.78 4.71
C GLN A 300 12.93 -19.85 4.27
N SER A 301 12.22 -18.74 4.37
CA SER A 301 10.88 -18.60 3.83
C SER A 301 10.76 -17.34 2.96
N PRO A 302 9.93 -17.37 1.91
CA PRO A 302 9.72 -16.20 1.07
C PRO A 302 9.09 -15.07 1.89
N TYR A 303 9.65 -13.87 1.72
CA TYR A 303 9.28 -12.68 2.50
C TYR A 303 8.64 -11.60 1.65
N GLU A 304 9.22 -11.30 0.48
CA GLU A 304 8.75 -10.25 -0.44
C GLU A 304 8.91 -10.71 -1.89
N LEU A 305 7.86 -10.54 -2.67
CA LEU A 305 7.82 -10.87 -4.09
C LEU A 305 7.99 -9.58 -4.90
N ASN A 306 9.07 -9.46 -5.64
CA ASN A 306 9.36 -8.32 -6.49
C ASN A 306 8.98 -8.67 -7.93
N ILE A 307 7.81 -8.23 -8.35
CA ILE A 307 7.23 -8.49 -9.67
C ILE A 307 6.14 -7.45 -9.97
N ASN A 308 5.96 -7.10 -11.24
CA ASN A 308 4.78 -6.34 -11.66
C ASN A 308 3.53 -7.23 -11.56
N TYR A 309 2.41 -6.69 -11.07
CA TYR A 309 1.21 -7.46 -10.75
C TYR A 309 0.57 -8.12 -12.00
N LEU A 310 0.59 -7.42 -13.16
CA LEU A 310 0.17 -8.01 -14.42
C LEU A 310 1.05 -9.19 -14.83
N SER A 311 2.36 -9.06 -14.65
CA SER A 311 3.31 -10.16 -14.93
C SER A 311 3.11 -11.33 -13.97
N ALA A 312 2.79 -11.07 -12.70
CA ALA A 312 2.52 -12.11 -11.70
C ALA A 312 1.25 -12.91 -12.05
N LEU A 313 0.19 -12.24 -12.49
CA LEU A 313 -1.07 -12.87 -12.92
C LEU A 313 -1.00 -13.51 -14.32
N GLY A 314 -0.12 -13.02 -15.18
CA GLY A 314 0.16 -13.55 -16.51
C GLY A 314 -0.73 -13.02 -17.63
N SER A 315 -1.97 -12.58 -17.36
CA SER A 315 -2.89 -12.10 -18.39
C SER A 315 -3.72 -10.88 -17.99
N ALA A 316 -4.20 -10.15 -18.99
CA ALA A 316 -5.07 -8.98 -18.80
C ALA A 316 -6.42 -9.37 -18.15
N GLU A 317 -6.99 -10.52 -18.52
CA GLU A 317 -8.26 -11.01 -17.97
C GLU A 317 -8.15 -11.24 -16.47
N LYS A 318 -7.08 -11.90 -16.00
CA LYS A 318 -6.82 -12.10 -14.58
C LYS A 318 -6.60 -10.79 -13.84
N LEU A 319 -5.86 -9.83 -14.47
CA LEU A 319 -5.64 -8.51 -13.87
C LEU A 319 -6.96 -7.76 -13.69
N LEU A 320 -7.83 -7.79 -14.69
CA LEU A 320 -9.14 -7.14 -14.65
C LEU A 320 -10.06 -7.77 -13.59
N ALA A 321 -10.10 -9.09 -13.53
CA ALA A 321 -10.85 -9.83 -12.51
C ALA A 321 -10.33 -9.55 -11.10
N ALA A 322 -9.01 -9.50 -10.90
CA ALA A 322 -8.39 -9.10 -9.63
C ALA A 322 -8.77 -7.67 -9.22
N HIS A 323 -8.80 -6.73 -10.18
CA HIS A 323 -9.23 -5.37 -9.89
C HIS A 323 -10.74 -5.25 -9.67
N ALA A 324 -11.56 -6.13 -10.24
CA ALA A 324 -12.99 -6.20 -9.88
C ALA A 324 -13.18 -6.62 -8.41
N ILE A 325 -12.33 -7.52 -7.89
CA ILE A 325 -12.26 -7.82 -6.44
C ILE A 325 -11.88 -6.56 -5.66
N LEU A 326 -10.75 -5.92 -5.98
CA LEU A 326 -10.27 -4.72 -5.32
C LEU A 326 -11.34 -3.63 -5.24
N LEU A 327 -11.98 -3.35 -6.37
CA LEU A 327 -12.95 -2.25 -6.51
C LEU A 327 -14.29 -2.53 -5.83
N SER A 328 -14.63 -3.79 -5.57
CA SER A 328 -15.85 -4.17 -4.85
C SER A 328 -15.63 -4.34 -3.34
N PHE A 329 -14.40 -4.54 -2.89
CA PHE A 329 -14.08 -4.83 -1.49
C PHE A 329 -14.38 -3.65 -0.56
N LEU A 330 -14.70 -3.93 0.70
CA LEU A 330 -14.95 -2.91 1.73
C LEU A 330 -13.72 -2.03 1.96
N GLY A 331 -13.86 -0.73 1.81
CA GLY A 331 -12.81 0.27 1.99
C GLY A 331 -12.59 1.17 0.77
N VAL A 332 -11.52 1.93 0.82
CA VAL A 332 -11.09 2.83 -0.26
C VAL A 332 -10.08 2.09 -1.14
N PRO A 333 -10.38 1.82 -2.41
CA PRO A 333 -9.44 1.16 -3.31
C PRO A 333 -8.41 2.14 -3.87
N ALA A 334 -7.15 1.72 -3.90
CA ALA A 334 -6.06 2.39 -4.56
C ALA A 334 -5.52 1.52 -5.71
N ILE A 335 -5.31 2.11 -6.87
CA ILE A 335 -4.73 1.43 -8.02
C ILE A 335 -3.36 2.04 -8.32
N TYR A 336 -2.35 1.19 -8.32
CA TYR A 336 -1.01 1.58 -8.76
C TYR A 336 -1.04 1.92 -10.24
N TYR A 337 -0.46 3.06 -10.62
CA TYR A 337 -0.58 3.55 -11.99
C TYR A 337 -0.02 2.58 -13.05
N HIS A 338 0.96 1.74 -12.70
CA HIS A 338 1.43 0.67 -13.58
C HIS A 338 0.37 -0.39 -13.88
N SER A 339 -0.54 -0.67 -12.93
CA SER A 339 -1.63 -1.62 -13.17
C SER A 339 -2.64 -1.08 -14.17
N ILE A 340 -3.06 0.19 -14.04
CA ILE A 340 -4.05 0.76 -14.96
C ILE A 340 -3.49 0.99 -16.36
N PHE A 341 -2.18 1.26 -16.48
CA PHE A 341 -1.52 1.42 -17.76
C PHE A 341 -0.95 0.11 -18.33
N GLY A 342 -1.22 -1.03 -17.70
CA GLY A 342 -0.82 -2.34 -18.20
C GLY A 342 0.69 -2.51 -18.35
N SER A 343 1.48 -1.98 -17.41
CA SER A 343 2.94 -2.22 -17.39
C SER A 343 3.25 -3.66 -17.01
N ARG A 344 4.36 -4.16 -17.55
CA ARG A 344 4.93 -5.47 -17.22
C ARG A 344 6.28 -5.30 -16.51
N ASN A 345 6.95 -6.41 -16.19
CA ASN A 345 8.26 -6.39 -15.55
C ASN A 345 9.29 -5.57 -16.32
N ASP A 346 9.94 -4.61 -15.67
CA ASP A 346 11.10 -3.88 -16.20
C ASP A 346 12.40 -4.61 -15.85
N GLN A 347 12.68 -5.66 -16.60
CA GLN A 347 13.91 -6.46 -16.44
C GLN A 347 15.19 -5.64 -16.72
N LYS A 348 15.10 -4.66 -17.62
CA LYS A 348 16.24 -3.81 -17.97
C LYS A 348 16.66 -2.97 -16.77
N ALA A 349 15.72 -2.31 -16.11
CA ALA A 349 16.02 -1.51 -14.92
C ALA A 349 16.62 -2.35 -13.78
N VAL A 350 16.17 -3.61 -13.60
CA VAL A 350 16.78 -4.53 -12.62
C VAL A 350 18.22 -4.88 -12.98
N GLN A 351 18.50 -5.16 -14.27
CA GLN A 351 19.87 -5.49 -14.73
C GLN A 351 20.81 -4.31 -14.60
N GLU A 352 20.36 -3.09 -14.89
CA GLU A 352 21.17 -1.88 -14.83
C GLU A 352 21.46 -1.43 -13.39
N THR A 353 20.52 -1.63 -12.46
CA THR A 353 20.63 -1.10 -11.09
C THR A 353 20.97 -2.14 -10.05
N GLY A 354 20.74 -3.43 -10.31
CA GLY A 354 20.82 -4.50 -9.32
C GLY A 354 19.72 -4.46 -8.26
N ILE A 355 18.77 -3.53 -8.34
CA ILE A 355 17.71 -3.32 -7.34
C ILE A 355 16.45 -4.09 -7.76
N ALA A 356 16.07 -5.13 -6.99
CA ALA A 356 14.93 -6.00 -7.33
C ALA A 356 13.60 -5.23 -7.50
N ARG A 357 13.33 -4.23 -6.68
CA ARG A 357 12.08 -3.43 -6.74
C ARG A 357 11.93 -2.62 -8.02
N ARG A 358 13.02 -2.35 -8.76
CA ARG A 358 12.97 -1.68 -10.07
C ARG A 358 12.12 -2.42 -11.09
N ILE A 359 11.93 -3.71 -10.93
CA ILE A 359 11.12 -4.56 -11.81
C ILE A 359 9.70 -4.03 -11.99
N ASN A 360 9.18 -3.33 -11.01
CA ASN A 360 7.81 -2.83 -10.95
C ASN A 360 7.77 -1.26 -10.86
N ARG A 361 8.86 -0.59 -11.21
CA ARG A 361 9.02 0.87 -11.15
C ARG A 361 9.50 1.44 -12.50
N GLU A 362 8.94 0.94 -13.62
CA GLU A 362 9.23 1.43 -14.95
C GLU A 362 9.01 2.96 -15.03
N LYS A 363 9.95 3.68 -15.60
CA LYS A 363 9.78 5.11 -15.88
C LYS A 363 9.07 5.30 -17.22
N LEU A 364 7.77 5.55 -17.18
CA LEU A 364 6.94 5.69 -18.38
C LEU A 364 7.19 7.04 -19.05
N ASP A 365 7.56 7.02 -20.34
CA ASP A 365 7.53 8.21 -21.19
C ASP A 365 6.09 8.52 -21.60
N LYS A 366 5.65 9.77 -21.46
CA LYS A 366 4.28 10.20 -21.72
C LYS A 366 3.86 9.94 -23.17
N SER A 367 4.71 10.31 -24.12
CA SER A 367 4.38 10.21 -25.55
C SER A 367 4.29 8.78 -26.00
N LYS A 368 5.24 7.94 -25.54
CA LYS A 368 5.24 6.51 -25.80
C LYS A 368 4.02 5.83 -25.19
N LEU A 369 3.71 6.12 -23.93
CA LEU A 369 2.56 5.56 -23.25
C LEU A 369 1.25 5.89 -24.00
N TYR A 370 1.07 7.12 -24.43
CA TYR A 370 -0.14 7.53 -25.15
C TYR A 370 -0.28 6.78 -26.49
N ALA A 371 0.81 6.63 -27.23
CA ALA A 371 0.82 5.84 -28.45
C ALA A 371 0.52 4.34 -28.18
N GLU A 372 1.06 3.79 -27.09
CA GLU A 372 0.81 2.39 -26.72
C GLU A 372 -0.62 2.15 -26.23
N LEU A 373 -1.25 3.10 -25.54
CA LEU A 373 -2.67 3.01 -25.16
C LEU A 373 -3.62 2.95 -26.37
N GLU A 374 -3.19 3.43 -27.53
CA GLU A 374 -3.95 3.35 -28.77
C GLU A 374 -3.63 2.09 -29.59
N ASN A 375 -2.35 1.69 -29.63
CA ASN A 375 -1.83 0.73 -30.59
C ASN A 375 -1.46 -0.64 -29.99
N ASN A 376 -1.26 -0.74 -28.67
CA ASN A 376 -1.01 -2.01 -27.99
C ASN A 376 -2.34 -2.60 -27.47
N PRO A 377 -2.82 -3.73 -28.02
CA PRO A 377 -4.14 -4.28 -27.68
C PRO A 377 -4.29 -4.60 -26.18
N GLU A 378 -3.25 -5.13 -25.53
CA GLU A 378 -3.29 -5.48 -24.12
C GLU A 378 -3.39 -4.25 -23.21
N ARG A 379 -2.53 -3.23 -23.43
CA ARG A 379 -2.58 -1.98 -22.67
C ARG A 379 -3.91 -1.24 -22.87
N LYS A 380 -4.41 -1.21 -24.09
CA LYS A 380 -5.69 -0.61 -24.46
C LYS A 380 -6.85 -1.30 -23.73
N GLN A 381 -6.91 -2.64 -23.80
CA GLN A 381 -7.94 -3.44 -23.13
C GLN A 381 -7.95 -3.19 -21.62
N ILE A 382 -6.77 -3.24 -20.96
CA ILE A 382 -6.65 -3.00 -19.53
C ILE A 382 -7.12 -1.60 -19.17
N TYR A 383 -6.61 -0.59 -19.85
CA TYR A 383 -6.95 0.80 -19.58
C TYR A 383 -8.44 1.09 -19.75
N GLU A 384 -9.05 0.66 -20.86
CA GLU A 384 -10.47 0.88 -21.16
C GLU A 384 -11.37 0.17 -20.16
N LYS A 385 -11.07 -1.10 -19.83
CA LYS A 385 -11.89 -1.90 -18.91
C LYS A 385 -11.76 -1.43 -17.45
N LEU A 386 -10.57 -1.09 -16.98
CA LEU A 386 -10.40 -0.53 -15.64
C LEU A 386 -11.04 0.86 -15.53
N SER A 387 -10.94 1.69 -16.57
CA SER A 387 -11.64 2.99 -16.61
C SER A 387 -13.15 2.81 -16.54
N GLN A 388 -13.71 1.80 -17.24
CA GLN A 388 -15.12 1.46 -17.16
C GLN A 388 -15.53 1.04 -15.72
N LEU A 389 -14.77 0.15 -15.10
CA LEU A 389 -15.03 -0.28 -13.72
C LEU A 389 -14.99 0.89 -12.73
N LEU A 390 -14.00 1.77 -12.84
CA LEU A 390 -13.88 2.97 -12.01
C LEU A 390 -15.08 3.89 -12.17
N LYS A 391 -15.50 4.13 -13.41
CA LYS A 391 -16.68 4.97 -13.70
C LYS A 391 -17.95 4.39 -13.10
N VAL A 392 -18.18 3.08 -13.23
CA VAL A 392 -19.34 2.40 -12.63
C VAL A 392 -19.27 2.49 -11.12
N ARG A 393 -18.13 2.13 -10.52
CA ARG A 393 -17.94 2.17 -9.06
C ARG A 393 -18.19 3.56 -8.48
N LYS A 394 -17.65 4.61 -9.11
CA LYS A 394 -17.80 6.01 -8.66
C LYS A 394 -19.25 6.43 -8.55
N ASN A 395 -20.11 5.90 -9.42
CA ASN A 395 -21.54 6.23 -9.48
C ASN A 395 -22.43 5.27 -8.66
N GLU A 396 -21.89 4.12 -8.20
CA GLU A 396 -22.66 3.14 -7.45
C GLU A 396 -22.47 3.33 -5.93
N ARG A 397 -23.54 3.74 -5.27
CA ARG A 397 -23.53 4.07 -3.84
C ARG A 397 -23.33 2.85 -2.93
N ALA A 398 -23.66 1.64 -3.37
CA ALA A 398 -23.40 0.41 -2.61
C ALA A 398 -21.91 0.21 -2.30
N PHE A 399 -21.02 0.77 -3.11
CA PHE A 399 -19.58 0.74 -2.90
C PHE A 399 -19.03 1.80 -1.93
N ASN A 400 -19.90 2.47 -1.17
CA ASN A 400 -19.45 3.43 -0.14
C ASN A 400 -18.42 2.74 0.78
N PRO A 401 -17.25 3.35 1.05
CA PRO A 401 -16.18 2.75 1.87
C PRO A 401 -16.57 2.42 3.30
N TYR A 402 -17.63 3.03 3.81
CA TYR A 402 -18.16 2.84 5.17
C TYR A 402 -19.43 1.95 5.20
N GLY A 403 -19.82 1.38 4.05
CA GLY A 403 -20.98 0.49 3.93
C GLY A 403 -20.71 -0.91 4.44
N ASN A 404 -21.73 -1.76 4.45
CA ASN A 404 -21.60 -3.15 4.86
C ASN A 404 -21.04 -4.03 3.75
N GLN A 405 -20.41 -5.13 4.17
CA GLN A 405 -19.95 -6.19 3.31
C GLN A 405 -20.36 -7.55 3.88
N GLU A 406 -20.89 -8.41 3.02
CA GLU A 406 -21.15 -9.82 3.32
C GLU A 406 -20.45 -10.67 2.27
N ILE A 407 -19.71 -11.68 2.70
CA ILE A 407 -19.03 -12.61 1.78
C ILE A 407 -19.98 -13.76 1.48
N LEU A 408 -20.22 -14.00 0.18
CA LEU A 408 -21.09 -15.04 -0.32
C LEU A 408 -20.24 -16.25 -0.73
N ASP A 409 -20.78 -17.46 -0.54
CA ASP A 409 -20.09 -18.70 -0.86
C ASP A 409 -20.76 -19.37 -2.08
N PHE A 410 -20.06 -19.33 -3.21
CA PHE A 410 -20.44 -20.01 -4.44
C PHE A 410 -19.41 -21.09 -4.85
N GLY A 411 -18.64 -21.59 -3.89
CA GLY A 411 -17.59 -22.59 -4.10
C GLY A 411 -16.23 -22.01 -4.42
N GLU A 412 -15.24 -22.85 -4.51
CA GLU A 412 -13.81 -22.50 -4.55
C GLU A 412 -13.39 -21.70 -5.77
N ARG A 413 -14.10 -21.81 -6.88
CA ARG A 413 -13.77 -21.16 -8.16
C ARG A 413 -14.30 -19.73 -8.28
N VAL A 414 -15.08 -19.29 -7.28
CA VAL A 414 -15.75 -18.00 -7.31
C VAL A 414 -15.41 -17.21 -6.04
N PHE A 415 -15.01 -15.96 -6.20
CA PHE A 415 -15.03 -15.01 -5.10
C PHE A 415 -16.26 -14.13 -5.26
N ALA A 416 -17.07 -14.02 -4.20
CA ALA A 416 -18.28 -13.21 -4.26
C ALA A 416 -18.55 -12.47 -2.94
N LEU A 417 -19.07 -11.25 -3.08
CA LEU A 417 -19.49 -10.44 -1.94
C LEU A 417 -20.72 -9.60 -2.28
N LYS A 418 -21.49 -9.31 -1.24
CA LYS A 418 -22.56 -8.32 -1.28
C LYS A 418 -22.07 -7.03 -0.63
N ARG A 419 -22.34 -5.91 -1.26
CA ARG A 419 -22.14 -4.56 -0.70
C ARG A 419 -23.47 -3.90 -0.47
N GLU A 420 -23.55 -3.14 0.63
CA GLU A 420 -24.79 -2.49 1.06
C GLU A 420 -24.48 -1.12 1.67
N TYR A 421 -25.19 -0.09 1.22
CA TYR A 421 -25.16 1.25 1.82
C TYR A 421 -26.49 1.97 1.64
N GLY A 422 -27.15 2.30 2.75
CA GLY A 422 -28.51 2.85 2.75
C GLY A 422 -29.50 1.84 2.16
N LYS A 423 -30.16 2.22 1.06
CA LYS A 423 -31.10 1.33 0.35
C LYS A 423 -30.47 0.61 -0.84
N LYS A 424 -29.21 0.88 -1.15
CA LYS A 424 -28.51 0.31 -2.29
C LYS A 424 -27.83 -1.00 -1.94
N ASN A 425 -28.08 -2.02 -2.75
CA ASN A 425 -27.56 -3.36 -2.60
C ASN A 425 -26.98 -3.87 -3.92
N LEU A 426 -25.83 -4.51 -3.86
CA LEU A 426 -25.13 -5.02 -5.02
C LEU A 426 -24.39 -6.30 -4.67
N VAL A 427 -24.40 -7.28 -5.57
CA VAL A 427 -23.55 -8.48 -5.50
C VAL A 427 -22.45 -8.40 -6.55
N SER A 428 -21.22 -8.52 -6.11
CA SER A 428 -20.04 -8.67 -6.96
C SER A 428 -19.64 -10.13 -7.01
N ILE A 429 -19.49 -10.70 -8.20
CA ILE A 429 -19.15 -12.10 -8.42
C ILE A 429 -18.02 -12.19 -9.42
N ILE A 430 -16.98 -12.91 -9.08
CA ILE A 430 -15.76 -13.03 -9.89
C ILE A 430 -15.42 -14.52 -10.01
N ASN A 431 -15.37 -15.03 -11.24
CA ASN A 431 -14.79 -16.33 -11.54
C ASN A 431 -13.26 -16.20 -11.52
N ILE A 432 -12.60 -16.88 -10.58
CA ILE A 432 -11.12 -16.81 -10.44
C ILE A 432 -10.42 -17.97 -11.15
N SER A 433 -11.18 -18.80 -11.88
CA SER A 433 -10.70 -20.01 -12.54
C SER A 433 -10.74 -19.91 -14.07
N ASP A 434 -10.08 -20.84 -14.72
CA ASP A 434 -10.07 -21.03 -16.18
C ASP A 434 -11.22 -21.89 -16.69
N GLU A 435 -12.19 -22.23 -15.83
CA GLU A 435 -13.37 -23.02 -16.17
C GLU A 435 -14.63 -22.15 -16.19
N ILE A 436 -15.64 -22.61 -16.94
CA ILE A 436 -16.98 -22.01 -16.91
C ILE A 436 -17.68 -22.40 -15.61
N VAL A 437 -18.25 -21.42 -14.93
CA VAL A 437 -19.01 -21.60 -13.69
C VAL A 437 -20.48 -21.22 -13.92
N THR A 438 -21.42 -22.07 -13.46
CA THR A 438 -22.85 -21.79 -13.51
C THR A 438 -23.41 -21.64 -12.11
N LEU A 439 -24.14 -20.55 -11.89
CA LEU A 439 -24.74 -20.16 -10.61
C LEU A 439 -26.25 -20.04 -10.75
N SER A 440 -26.99 -20.30 -9.66
CA SER A 440 -28.44 -20.07 -9.60
C SER A 440 -28.75 -18.63 -9.21
N LEU A 441 -28.19 -17.67 -9.95
CA LEU A 441 -28.37 -16.23 -9.74
C LEU A 441 -28.51 -15.54 -11.09
N SER A 442 -29.44 -14.59 -11.19
CA SER A 442 -29.60 -13.72 -12.36
C SER A 442 -29.93 -12.32 -11.93
N GLY A 443 -29.66 -11.33 -12.79
CA GLY A 443 -29.96 -9.92 -12.52
C GLY A 443 -29.28 -8.99 -13.50
N LEU A 444 -29.51 -7.70 -13.35
CA LEU A 444 -28.88 -6.68 -14.19
C LEU A 444 -27.41 -6.50 -13.78
N ASP A 445 -26.48 -6.84 -14.69
CA ASP A 445 -25.06 -6.46 -14.51
C ASP A 445 -24.89 -4.98 -14.84
N ILE A 446 -24.53 -4.20 -13.83
CA ILE A 446 -24.36 -2.74 -13.97
C ILE A 446 -23.11 -2.32 -14.72
N ILE A 447 -22.14 -3.24 -14.95
CA ILE A 447 -20.93 -2.98 -15.74
C ILE A 447 -21.29 -2.96 -17.23
N THR A 448 -22.01 -3.97 -17.68
CA THR A 448 -22.36 -4.17 -19.10
C THR A 448 -23.75 -3.64 -19.46
N GLN A 449 -24.60 -3.35 -18.48
CA GLN A 449 -26.02 -2.99 -18.65
C GLN A 449 -26.84 -4.08 -19.34
N THR A 450 -26.47 -5.36 -19.11
CA THR A 450 -27.14 -6.54 -19.65
C THR A 450 -27.57 -7.47 -18.53
N VAL A 451 -28.53 -8.35 -18.84
CA VAL A 451 -28.99 -9.35 -17.87
C VAL A 451 -27.96 -10.48 -17.78
N PHE A 452 -27.42 -10.69 -16.60
CA PHE A 452 -26.63 -11.86 -16.26
C PHE A 452 -27.56 -13.04 -16.02
N SER A 453 -27.30 -14.16 -16.69
CA SER A 453 -28.17 -15.37 -16.68
C SER A 453 -27.59 -16.52 -15.85
N GLY A 454 -26.58 -16.28 -15.04
CA GLY A 454 -26.01 -17.29 -14.15
C GLY A 454 -24.72 -17.96 -14.66
N THR A 455 -24.25 -17.70 -15.88
CA THR A 455 -23.02 -18.33 -16.42
C THR A 455 -21.88 -17.33 -16.47
N LEU A 456 -20.75 -17.68 -15.85
CA LEU A 456 -19.48 -16.94 -15.87
C LEU A 456 -18.45 -17.68 -16.71
N ASN A 457 -17.93 -17.04 -17.73
CA ASN A 457 -16.75 -17.53 -18.45
C ASN A 457 -15.49 -17.46 -17.57
N PRO A 458 -14.38 -18.08 -17.97
CA PRO A 458 -13.09 -17.93 -17.30
C PRO A 458 -12.74 -16.46 -17.02
N TYR A 459 -12.40 -16.16 -15.76
CA TYR A 459 -12.00 -14.83 -15.27
C TYR A 459 -13.03 -13.72 -15.49
N GLN A 460 -14.27 -14.07 -15.81
CA GLN A 460 -15.36 -13.10 -15.93
C GLN A 460 -15.80 -12.62 -14.54
N TYR A 461 -16.19 -11.36 -14.51
CA TYR A 461 -16.74 -10.69 -13.33
C TYR A 461 -18.02 -9.92 -13.69
N VAL A 462 -18.94 -9.84 -12.73
CA VAL A 462 -20.21 -9.11 -12.86
C VAL A 462 -20.54 -8.38 -11.56
N TRP A 463 -21.19 -7.25 -11.67
CA TRP A 463 -21.75 -6.50 -10.55
C TRP A 463 -23.26 -6.42 -10.72
N ILE A 464 -23.99 -7.18 -9.93
CA ILE A 464 -25.45 -7.36 -10.10
C ILE A 464 -26.17 -6.48 -9.11
N SER A 465 -26.97 -5.52 -9.61
CA SER A 465 -27.89 -4.75 -8.78
C SER A 465 -28.97 -5.63 -8.22
N LEU A 466 -29.29 -5.46 -6.94
CA LEU A 466 -30.40 -6.11 -6.25
C LEU A 466 -31.58 -5.16 -6.00
N ASP A 467 -31.50 -3.95 -6.55
CA ASP A 467 -32.55 -2.90 -6.41
C ASP A 467 -33.69 -3.10 -7.40
#